data_f6715dfebd090de94f8bebff11c3338f
#
_entry.id   f6715dfebd090de94f8bebff11c3338f
#
_cell.length_a   1.000
_cell.length_b   1.000
_cell.length_c   1.000
_cell.angle_alpha   90.00
_cell.angle_beta   90.00
_cell.angle_gamma   90.00
#
_symmetry.space_group_name_H-M   'P 1'
#
loop_
_entity.id
_entity.type
_entity.pdbx_description
1 polymer ?
#
loop_
_entity_poly.entity_id
_entity_poly.type
_entity_poly.pdbx_seq_one_letter_code
_entity_poly.pdbx_strand_id
1 'polypeptide(L)'
;MTPDHSLIRHTGWAYWPIAFIARLPFAMMTVGVLMLVVAVTGSVRLGGLTSAAVGVGVAVVGPLIGDLVDRHGQRRVLVPVGLANGILLALFPLVVTGRMPEGVVLATALLIGLTAPQAAAMSRSRLLAIIAGRLAPERRAVTTNRIMSYESAADETAFVIGPFLVGILAALIAPWAPIAIAAALSFGFVTAFALHPTARVAPGGPDGGSDRAPFRAVLSGRILVLVAATFGVGAFFGATLTSLTAFAQAHGDEAQAGLLYGLMGIGSAVLALGVLLLPRRFALRHRWLVFSAVLAAAAVGYATAAGLGPVTVWLLVMGLGVGPTLVTLFSLAGERAPAGRAATTMTLLGSALTLAQALTAAVTGWIAEAMGLAAAMSLPAVAAALVLALGGVNVA
;
A
#
# COMPACT_ATOMS: atom_id res chain seq x y z
N MET A 1 -5.04 9.40 -31.79
CA MET A 1 -4.59 10.09 -30.55
C MET A 1 -3.21 9.57 -30.23
N THR A 2 -2.17 10.34 -30.48
CA THR A 2 -0.79 9.99 -30.12
C THR A 2 -0.72 9.76 -28.62
N PRO A 3 -0.13 8.65 -28.14
CA PRO A 3 0.04 8.41 -26.72
C PRO A 3 0.82 9.59 -26.11
N ASP A 4 0.55 9.87 -24.85
CA ASP A 4 1.10 11.01 -24.13
C ASP A 4 2.62 10.85 -23.96
N HIS A 5 3.35 10.98 -25.05
CA HIS A 5 4.82 10.92 -25.08
C HIS A 5 5.48 11.97 -24.17
N SER A 6 4.71 12.92 -23.66
CA SER A 6 5.21 14.01 -22.85
C SER A 6 5.70 13.54 -21.49
N LEU A 7 4.99 12.66 -20.78
CA LEU A 7 5.40 12.20 -19.44
C LEU A 7 6.60 11.23 -19.54
N ILE A 8 6.54 10.26 -20.47
CA ILE A 8 7.65 9.32 -20.71
C ILE A 8 8.92 10.07 -21.16
N ARG A 9 8.77 11.16 -21.91
CA ARG A 9 9.88 12.05 -22.28
C ARG A 9 10.56 12.67 -21.07
N HIS A 10 9.80 12.97 -20.01
CA HIS A 10 10.32 13.56 -18.78
C HIS A 10 10.82 12.52 -17.76
N THR A 11 10.24 11.32 -17.75
CA THR A 11 10.63 10.24 -16.84
C THR A 11 11.68 9.32 -17.43
N GLY A 12 11.69 9.11 -18.76
CA GLY A 12 12.42 8.02 -19.40
C GLY A 12 11.75 6.66 -19.18
N TRP A 13 12.06 5.69 -20.06
CA TRP A 13 11.50 4.34 -19.98
C TRP A 13 12.00 3.55 -18.78
N ALA A 14 13.25 3.75 -18.36
CA ALA A 14 13.85 3.05 -17.23
C ALA A 14 13.17 3.35 -15.88
N TYR A 15 12.52 4.51 -15.75
CA TYR A 15 11.81 4.89 -14.54
C TYR A 15 10.75 3.86 -14.12
N TRP A 16 9.95 3.39 -15.06
CA TRP A 16 8.79 2.56 -14.80
C TRP A 16 9.11 1.20 -14.17
N PRO A 17 10.01 0.38 -14.76
CA PRO A 17 10.40 -0.86 -14.12
C PRO A 17 11.17 -0.64 -12.81
N ILE A 18 12.03 0.38 -12.72
CA ILE A 18 12.75 0.70 -11.49
C ILE A 18 11.75 1.06 -10.37
N ALA A 19 10.78 1.94 -10.65
CA ALA A 19 9.78 2.33 -9.68
C ALA A 19 8.86 1.17 -9.26
N PHE A 20 8.54 0.25 -10.18
CA PHE A 20 7.76 -0.94 -9.88
C PHE A 20 8.53 -1.91 -8.97
N ILE A 21 9.76 -2.28 -9.36
CA ILE A 21 10.57 -3.23 -8.59
C ILE A 21 10.95 -2.65 -7.22
N ALA A 22 11.13 -1.35 -7.10
CA ALA A 22 11.40 -0.68 -5.82
C ALA A 22 10.26 -0.81 -4.78
N ARG A 23 9.06 -1.23 -5.18
CA ARG A 23 7.93 -1.54 -4.27
C ARG A 23 8.02 -2.95 -3.67
N LEU A 24 8.65 -3.89 -4.38
CA LEU A 24 8.68 -5.30 -3.99
C LEU A 24 9.33 -5.55 -2.61
N PRO A 25 10.44 -4.90 -2.22
CA PRO A 25 11.00 -5.07 -0.88
C PRO A 25 9.97 -4.83 0.22
N PHE A 26 9.15 -3.78 0.08
CA PHE A 26 8.09 -3.45 1.03
C PHE A 26 7.01 -4.55 1.07
N ALA A 27 6.53 -4.99 -0.09
CA ALA A 27 5.50 -6.03 -0.19
C ALA A 27 6.01 -7.40 0.31
N MET A 28 7.29 -7.71 0.08
CA MET A 28 7.92 -8.95 0.54
C MET A 28 8.18 -8.93 2.05
N MET A 29 8.66 -7.82 2.63
CA MET A 29 8.99 -7.76 4.05
C MET A 29 7.77 -7.93 4.96
N THR A 30 6.59 -7.45 4.56
CA THR A 30 5.37 -7.54 5.38
C THR A 30 4.98 -8.99 5.70
N VAL A 31 5.15 -9.90 4.75
CA VAL A 31 4.85 -11.33 4.89
C VAL A 31 6.10 -12.12 5.25
N GLY A 32 7.23 -11.81 4.63
CA GLY A 32 8.48 -12.56 4.79
C GLY A 32 9.04 -12.53 6.20
N VAL A 33 8.90 -11.39 6.91
CA VAL A 33 9.31 -11.25 8.31
C VAL A 33 8.53 -12.21 9.21
N LEU A 34 7.21 -12.26 9.06
CA LEU A 34 6.34 -13.19 9.80
C LEU A 34 6.72 -14.65 9.49
N MET A 35 6.78 -15.00 8.20
CA MET A 35 7.05 -16.38 7.78
C MET A 35 8.42 -16.89 8.25
N LEU A 36 9.46 -16.04 8.18
CA LEU A 36 10.79 -16.40 8.67
C LEU A 36 10.78 -16.69 10.17
N VAL A 37 10.15 -15.82 10.98
CA VAL A 37 10.09 -15.99 12.43
C VAL A 37 9.32 -17.25 12.79
N VAL A 38 8.16 -17.48 12.18
CA VAL A 38 7.36 -18.70 12.42
C VAL A 38 8.15 -19.97 12.00
N ALA A 39 8.80 -19.95 10.85
CA ALA A 39 9.57 -21.10 10.35
C ALA A 39 10.76 -21.47 11.26
N VAL A 40 11.43 -20.48 11.86
CA VAL A 40 12.62 -20.72 12.71
C VAL A 40 12.25 -21.00 14.17
N THR A 41 11.24 -20.30 14.71
CA THR A 41 10.91 -20.36 16.14
C THR A 41 9.71 -21.27 16.45
N GLY A 42 8.91 -21.62 15.46
CA GLY A 42 7.63 -22.33 15.65
C GLY A 42 6.53 -21.46 16.30
N SER A 43 6.82 -20.20 16.61
CA SER A 43 5.91 -19.31 17.33
C SER A 43 5.13 -18.39 16.39
N VAL A 44 3.87 -18.69 16.17
CA VAL A 44 2.93 -17.81 15.43
C VAL A 44 2.74 -16.49 16.17
N ARG A 45 2.69 -16.52 17.51
CA ARG A 45 2.62 -15.32 18.36
C ARG A 45 3.79 -14.36 18.07
N LEU A 46 5.01 -14.87 18.11
CA LEU A 46 6.21 -14.03 17.87
C LEU A 46 6.22 -13.52 16.44
N GLY A 47 5.86 -14.34 15.45
CA GLY A 47 5.73 -13.92 14.05
C GLY A 47 4.72 -12.78 13.88
N GLY A 48 3.56 -12.89 14.51
CA GLY A 48 2.53 -11.85 14.49
C GLY A 48 2.99 -10.54 15.16
N LEU A 49 3.62 -10.63 16.33
CA LEU A 49 4.19 -9.46 17.02
C LEU A 49 5.29 -8.79 16.20
N THR A 50 6.11 -9.58 15.51
CA THR A 50 7.18 -9.08 14.65
C THR A 50 6.60 -8.32 13.45
N SER A 51 5.58 -8.86 12.80
CA SER A 51 4.86 -8.19 11.71
C SER A 51 4.18 -6.91 12.19
N ALA A 52 3.57 -6.92 13.38
CA ALA A 52 2.97 -5.73 13.97
C ALA A 52 4.02 -4.65 14.27
N ALA A 53 5.20 -5.03 14.77
CA ALA A 53 6.31 -4.11 15.03
C ALA A 53 6.77 -3.41 13.72
N VAL A 54 6.91 -4.16 12.61
CA VAL A 54 7.17 -3.57 11.29
C VAL A 54 6.06 -2.58 10.92
N GLY A 55 4.79 -2.98 11.03
CA GLY A 55 3.63 -2.15 10.67
C GLY A 55 3.56 -0.85 11.47
N VAL A 56 3.81 -0.91 12.78
CA VAL A 56 3.89 0.27 13.66
C VAL A 56 5.04 1.18 13.23
N GLY A 57 6.22 0.62 12.95
CA GLY A 57 7.37 1.38 12.47
C GLY A 57 7.05 2.14 11.18
N VAL A 58 6.42 1.46 10.21
CA VAL A 58 5.97 2.07 8.93
C VAL A 58 4.98 3.20 9.17
N ALA A 59 3.98 2.97 10.04
CA ALA A 59 2.94 3.96 10.33
C ALA A 59 3.50 5.24 10.94
N VAL A 60 4.44 5.09 11.88
CA VAL A 60 5.07 6.23 12.56
C VAL A 60 6.00 7.00 11.63
N VAL A 61 6.85 6.27 10.88
CA VAL A 61 7.89 6.92 10.08
C VAL A 61 7.39 7.47 8.75
N GLY A 62 6.34 6.92 8.18
CA GLY A 62 5.86 7.29 6.85
C GLY A 62 5.66 8.81 6.68
N PRO A 63 4.83 9.48 7.51
CA PRO A 63 4.64 10.92 7.43
C PRO A 63 5.91 11.73 7.70
N LEU A 64 6.81 11.22 8.58
CA LEU A 64 8.09 11.86 8.87
C LEU A 64 9.04 11.80 7.68
N ILE A 65 9.15 10.64 7.02
CA ILE A 65 9.91 10.51 5.76
C ILE A 65 9.32 11.44 4.69
N GLY A 66 7.99 11.51 4.59
CA GLY A 66 7.32 12.43 3.68
C GLY A 66 7.69 13.89 3.92
N ASP A 67 7.65 14.35 5.18
CA ASP A 67 8.05 15.71 5.55
C ASP A 67 9.54 15.99 5.29
N LEU A 68 10.42 15.03 5.59
CA LEU A 68 11.85 15.13 5.31
C LEU A 68 12.11 15.22 3.79
N VAL A 69 11.38 14.43 2.99
CA VAL A 69 11.47 14.45 1.53
C VAL A 69 11.01 15.80 0.98
N ASP A 70 9.90 16.30 1.48
CA ASP A 70 9.37 17.62 1.09
C ASP A 70 10.34 18.76 1.49
N ARG A 71 11.19 18.58 2.51
CA ARG A 71 12.22 19.55 2.95
C ARG A 71 13.56 19.45 2.21
N HIS A 72 14.05 18.25 2.02
CA HIS A 72 15.42 18.01 1.60
C HIS A 72 15.53 17.37 0.21
N GLY A 73 14.38 17.02 -0.38
CA GLY A 73 14.27 16.29 -1.65
C GLY A 73 14.41 14.77 -1.50
N GLN A 74 13.82 14.06 -2.45
CA GLN A 74 13.72 12.59 -2.39
C GLN A 74 15.09 11.90 -2.32
N ARG A 75 16.06 12.33 -3.12
CA ARG A 75 17.36 11.68 -3.19
C ARG A 75 18.09 11.66 -1.86
N ARG A 76 18.12 12.81 -1.14
CA ARG A 76 18.86 12.95 0.12
C ARG A 76 18.26 12.11 1.24
N VAL A 77 16.96 11.85 1.18
CA VAL A 77 16.25 11.08 2.22
C VAL A 77 16.19 9.61 1.87
N LEU A 78 15.82 9.25 0.63
CA LEU A 78 15.61 7.84 0.26
C LEU A 78 16.89 7.02 0.17
N VAL A 79 18.03 7.62 -0.18
CA VAL A 79 19.30 6.88 -0.24
C VAL A 79 19.68 6.34 1.14
N PRO A 80 19.83 7.15 2.20
CA PRO A 80 20.19 6.62 3.52
C PRO A 80 19.09 5.71 4.09
N VAL A 81 17.81 6.03 3.90
CA VAL A 81 16.69 5.20 4.37
C VAL A 81 16.68 3.83 3.67
N GLY A 82 16.83 3.79 2.36
CA GLY A 82 16.86 2.53 1.59
C GLY A 82 18.07 1.67 1.93
N LEU A 83 19.24 2.28 2.13
CA LEU A 83 20.45 1.55 2.56
C LEU A 83 20.29 0.99 3.97
N ALA A 84 19.79 1.79 4.92
CA ALA A 84 19.53 1.34 6.29
C ALA A 84 18.51 0.19 6.32
N ASN A 85 17.42 0.30 5.55
CA ASN A 85 16.44 -0.76 5.42
C ASN A 85 17.06 -2.04 4.82
N GLY A 86 17.84 -1.91 3.75
CA GLY A 86 18.54 -3.05 3.13
C GLY A 86 19.50 -3.75 4.11
N ILE A 87 20.26 -2.99 4.91
CA ILE A 87 21.13 -3.54 5.96
C ILE A 87 20.32 -4.30 7.01
N LEU A 88 19.25 -3.70 7.52
CA LEU A 88 18.41 -4.33 8.54
C LEU A 88 17.71 -5.59 8.02
N LEU A 89 17.23 -5.56 6.77
CA LEU A 89 16.67 -6.76 6.12
C LEU A 89 17.72 -7.86 5.93
N ALA A 90 18.97 -7.51 5.58
CA ALA A 90 20.05 -8.48 5.45
C ALA A 90 20.49 -9.07 6.80
N LEU A 91 20.43 -8.29 7.87
CA LEU A 91 20.76 -8.74 9.23
C LEU A 91 19.64 -9.55 9.89
N PHE A 92 18.38 -9.29 9.53
CA PHE A 92 17.22 -9.89 10.18
C PHE A 92 17.22 -11.43 10.18
N PRO A 93 17.53 -12.13 9.06
CA PRO A 93 17.69 -13.57 9.07
C PRO A 93 18.73 -14.07 10.08
N LEU A 94 19.86 -13.37 10.25
CA LEU A 94 20.90 -13.74 11.21
C LEU A 94 20.42 -13.55 12.66
N VAL A 95 19.64 -12.49 12.93
CA VAL A 95 19.03 -12.27 14.25
C VAL A 95 18.08 -13.39 14.62
N VAL A 96 17.23 -13.81 13.67
CA VAL A 96 16.22 -14.85 13.91
C VAL A 96 16.86 -16.25 14.01
N THR A 97 17.74 -16.62 13.06
CA THR A 97 18.41 -17.94 13.05
C THR A 97 19.42 -18.07 14.17
N GLY A 98 20.06 -16.98 14.61
CA GLY A 98 20.95 -16.91 15.77
C GLY A 98 20.23 -17.05 17.12
N ARG A 99 18.89 -17.24 17.10
CA ARG A 99 18.05 -17.39 18.30
C ARG A 99 18.25 -16.26 19.32
N MET A 100 18.36 -15.03 18.82
CA MET A 100 18.47 -13.86 19.67
C MET A 100 17.20 -13.69 20.54
N PRO A 101 17.30 -13.04 21.71
CA PRO A 101 16.13 -12.78 22.56
C PRO A 101 14.96 -12.13 21.79
N GLU A 102 13.72 -12.46 22.16
CA GLU A 102 12.50 -11.92 21.50
C GLU A 102 12.54 -10.39 21.37
N GLY A 103 13.03 -9.68 22.40
CA GLY A 103 13.16 -8.23 22.38
C GLY A 103 14.07 -7.72 21.27
N VAL A 104 15.15 -8.43 20.94
CA VAL A 104 16.07 -8.07 19.83
C VAL A 104 15.38 -8.30 18.48
N VAL A 105 14.65 -9.39 18.33
CA VAL A 105 13.86 -9.68 17.11
C VAL A 105 12.82 -8.59 16.89
N LEU A 106 12.05 -8.22 17.93
CA LEU A 106 11.03 -7.18 17.85
C LEU A 106 11.63 -5.79 17.60
N ALA A 107 12.73 -5.46 18.26
CA ALA A 107 13.43 -4.18 18.04
C ALA A 107 13.97 -4.08 16.60
N THR A 108 14.56 -5.16 16.06
CA THR A 108 15.04 -5.19 14.67
C THR A 108 13.89 -5.05 13.68
N ALA A 109 12.76 -5.73 13.94
CA ALA A 109 11.56 -5.61 13.13
C ALA A 109 10.98 -4.18 13.15
N LEU A 110 10.92 -3.55 14.31
CA LEU A 110 10.52 -2.15 14.43
C LEU A 110 11.45 -1.23 13.62
N LEU A 111 12.76 -1.43 13.70
CA LEU A 111 13.75 -0.67 12.93
C LEU A 111 13.59 -0.89 11.41
N ILE A 112 13.28 -2.12 10.96
CA ILE A 112 12.93 -2.39 9.57
C ILE A 112 11.73 -1.53 9.15
N GLY A 113 10.68 -1.48 9.97
CA GLY A 113 9.51 -0.63 9.72
C GLY A 113 9.85 0.86 9.71
N LEU A 114 10.63 1.33 10.68
CA LEU A 114 11.07 2.73 10.79
C LEU A 114 11.99 3.18 9.64
N THR A 115 12.61 2.26 8.94
CA THR A 115 13.47 2.54 7.78
C THR A 115 12.81 2.14 6.46
N ALA A 116 11.55 1.72 6.46
CA ALA A 116 10.87 1.26 5.26
C ALA A 116 10.79 2.37 4.20
N PRO A 117 11.40 2.18 3.02
CA PRO A 117 11.35 3.15 1.94
C PRO A 117 9.93 3.20 1.36
N GLN A 118 9.30 4.36 1.42
CA GLN A 118 7.93 4.58 0.94
C GLN A 118 7.91 4.78 -0.59
N ALA A 119 8.47 3.81 -1.35
CA ALA A 119 8.69 3.94 -2.80
C ALA A 119 7.40 4.28 -3.57
N ALA A 120 6.27 3.67 -3.21
CA ALA A 120 4.97 3.96 -3.82
C ALA A 120 4.53 5.41 -3.62
N ALA A 121 4.54 5.90 -2.38
CA ALA A 121 4.18 7.28 -2.05
C ALA A 121 5.14 8.29 -2.72
N MET A 122 6.43 7.95 -2.78
CA MET A 122 7.45 8.77 -3.42
C MET A 122 7.29 8.81 -4.93
N SER A 123 6.92 7.69 -5.57
CA SER A 123 6.61 7.64 -7.01
C SER A 123 5.42 8.55 -7.33
N ARG A 124 4.32 8.43 -6.57
CA ARG A 124 3.14 9.30 -6.75
C ARG A 124 3.47 10.77 -6.61
N SER A 125 4.15 11.17 -5.55
CA SER A 125 4.52 12.57 -5.32
C SER A 125 5.46 13.11 -6.41
N ARG A 126 6.40 12.29 -6.87
CA ARG A 126 7.34 12.62 -7.96
C ARG A 126 6.62 12.85 -9.29
N LEU A 127 5.74 11.94 -9.66
CA LEU A 127 4.97 12.05 -10.90
C LEU A 127 4.01 13.25 -10.86
N LEU A 128 3.36 13.51 -9.71
CA LEU A 128 2.55 14.72 -9.53
C LEU A 128 3.37 16.00 -9.71
N ALA A 129 4.59 16.05 -9.15
CA ALA A 129 5.47 17.21 -9.32
C ALA A 129 5.88 17.43 -10.78
N ILE A 130 6.18 16.34 -11.51
CA ILE A 130 6.50 16.41 -12.95
C ILE A 130 5.29 16.90 -13.75
N ILE A 131 4.09 16.38 -13.45
CA ILE A 131 2.85 16.80 -14.11
C ILE A 131 2.59 18.29 -13.87
N ALA A 132 2.69 18.73 -12.61
CA ALA A 132 2.44 20.13 -12.25
C ALA A 132 3.46 21.09 -12.87
N GLY A 133 4.74 20.71 -12.91
CA GLY A 133 5.81 21.60 -13.38
C GLY A 133 6.11 21.54 -14.88
N ARG A 134 5.76 20.43 -15.57
CA ARG A 134 6.20 20.19 -16.95
C ARG A 134 5.08 20.04 -17.97
N LEU A 135 3.85 19.80 -17.55
CA LEU A 135 2.70 19.65 -18.45
C LEU A 135 1.84 20.91 -18.53
N ALA A 136 1.24 21.11 -19.71
CA ALA A 136 0.28 22.18 -19.92
C ALA A 136 -0.98 21.99 -19.01
N PRO A 137 -1.56 23.09 -18.47
CA PRO A 137 -2.66 23.02 -17.50
C PRO A 137 -3.83 22.14 -17.94
N GLU A 138 -4.20 22.18 -19.22
CA GLU A 138 -5.33 21.44 -19.80
C GLU A 138 -5.13 19.91 -19.74
N ARG A 139 -3.88 19.45 -19.67
CA ARG A 139 -3.53 18.02 -19.64
C ARG A 139 -3.32 17.48 -18.23
N ARG A 140 -3.11 18.36 -17.24
CA ARG A 140 -2.73 17.96 -15.88
C ARG A 140 -3.74 17.03 -15.24
N ALA A 141 -5.02 17.39 -15.23
CA ALA A 141 -6.07 16.60 -14.59
C ALA A 141 -6.20 15.19 -15.19
N VAL A 142 -6.19 15.09 -16.53
CA VAL A 142 -6.30 13.78 -17.22
C VAL A 142 -5.07 12.92 -16.96
N THR A 143 -3.87 13.51 -17.03
CA THR A 143 -2.63 12.79 -16.81
C THR A 143 -2.51 12.36 -15.34
N THR A 144 -2.88 13.21 -14.38
CA THR A 144 -2.94 12.85 -12.96
C THR A 144 -3.83 11.63 -12.72
N ASN A 145 -5.05 11.62 -13.27
CA ASN A 145 -5.95 10.49 -13.10
C ASN A 145 -5.37 9.19 -13.69
N ARG A 146 -4.76 9.27 -14.89
CA ARG A 146 -4.07 8.12 -15.52
C ARG A 146 -2.93 7.59 -14.65
N ILE A 147 -2.12 8.49 -14.11
CA ILE A 147 -0.97 8.12 -13.27
C ILE A 147 -1.42 7.53 -11.96
N MET A 148 -2.45 8.09 -11.30
CA MET A 148 -2.97 7.51 -10.07
C MET A 148 -3.57 6.13 -10.29
N SER A 149 -4.23 5.90 -11.44
CA SER A 149 -4.71 4.56 -11.82
C SER A 149 -3.56 3.57 -12.00
N TYR A 150 -2.51 3.95 -12.75
CA TYR A 150 -1.31 3.12 -12.91
C TYR A 150 -0.63 2.82 -11.57
N GLU A 151 -0.42 3.84 -10.74
CA GLU A 151 0.23 3.71 -9.44
C GLU A 151 -0.53 2.77 -8.50
N SER A 152 -1.88 2.87 -8.48
CA SER A 152 -2.71 1.96 -7.68
C SER A 152 -2.64 0.53 -8.20
N ALA A 153 -2.75 0.32 -9.52
CA ALA A 153 -2.61 -1.00 -10.12
C ALA A 153 -1.21 -1.60 -9.88
N ALA A 154 -0.15 -0.77 -9.95
CA ALA A 154 1.21 -1.20 -9.68
C ALA A 154 1.40 -1.61 -8.21
N ASP A 155 0.80 -0.89 -7.26
CA ASP A 155 0.85 -1.26 -5.84
C ASP A 155 0.13 -2.58 -5.58
N GLU A 156 -1.09 -2.73 -6.08
CA GLU A 156 -1.84 -3.97 -5.91
C GLU A 156 -1.12 -5.16 -6.54
N THR A 157 -0.56 -4.97 -7.74
CA THR A 157 0.26 -5.99 -8.38
C THR A 157 1.49 -6.35 -7.54
N ALA A 158 2.16 -5.37 -6.95
CA ALA A 158 3.30 -5.61 -6.06
C ALA A 158 2.88 -6.36 -4.78
N PHE A 159 1.71 -6.04 -4.21
CA PHE A 159 1.17 -6.74 -3.05
C PHE A 159 0.65 -8.16 -3.34
N VAL A 160 0.35 -8.49 -4.59
CA VAL A 160 0.05 -9.86 -5.02
C VAL A 160 1.36 -10.64 -5.28
N ILE A 161 2.27 -10.04 -6.04
CA ILE A 161 3.54 -10.67 -6.43
C ILE A 161 4.46 -10.84 -5.21
N GLY A 162 4.50 -9.90 -4.28
CA GLY A 162 5.38 -9.94 -3.11
C GLY A 162 5.21 -11.20 -2.26
N PRO A 163 4.02 -11.45 -1.69
CA PRO A 163 3.73 -12.68 -0.94
C PRO A 163 3.94 -13.98 -1.75
N PHE A 164 3.60 -13.96 -3.05
CA PHE A 164 3.84 -15.10 -3.94
C PHE A 164 5.33 -15.40 -4.08
N LEU A 165 6.17 -14.38 -4.30
CA LEU A 165 7.62 -14.54 -4.31
C LEU A 165 8.15 -15.03 -2.96
N VAL A 166 7.62 -14.53 -1.85
CA VAL A 166 8.01 -14.99 -0.51
C VAL A 166 7.75 -16.49 -0.37
N GLY A 167 6.55 -16.96 -0.74
CA GLY A 167 6.21 -18.39 -0.68
C GLY A 167 7.12 -19.26 -1.55
N ILE A 168 7.30 -18.90 -2.82
CA ILE A 168 8.16 -19.66 -3.75
C ILE A 168 9.62 -19.66 -3.28
N LEU A 169 10.19 -18.53 -2.91
CA LEU A 169 11.59 -18.44 -2.50
C LEU A 169 11.83 -19.18 -1.20
N ALA A 170 10.89 -19.13 -0.25
CA ALA A 170 10.99 -19.91 0.99
C ALA A 170 10.94 -21.41 0.74
N ALA A 171 10.08 -21.88 -0.19
CA ALA A 171 9.93 -23.29 -0.52
C ALA A 171 11.10 -23.84 -1.35
N LEU A 172 11.59 -23.08 -2.33
CA LEU A 172 12.64 -23.55 -3.26
C LEU A 172 14.06 -23.39 -2.71
N ILE A 173 14.30 -22.41 -1.84
CA ILE A 173 15.66 -22.09 -1.35
C ILE A 173 15.74 -22.32 0.16
N ALA A 174 15.12 -21.45 0.95
CA ALA A 174 15.09 -21.53 2.42
C ALA A 174 14.18 -20.44 3.00
N PRO A 175 13.70 -20.56 4.25
CA PRO A 175 12.85 -19.55 4.90
C PRO A 175 13.45 -18.15 4.99
N TRP A 176 14.77 -18.01 4.98
CA TRP A 176 15.49 -16.72 5.03
C TRP A 176 15.62 -16.04 3.66
N ALA A 177 15.55 -16.81 2.56
CA ALA A 177 15.83 -16.31 1.20
C ALA A 177 14.94 -15.14 0.76
N PRO A 178 13.63 -15.11 1.06
CA PRO A 178 12.77 -13.98 0.70
C PRO A 178 13.25 -12.65 1.28
N ILE A 179 13.68 -12.64 2.54
CA ILE A 179 14.16 -11.43 3.21
C ILE A 179 15.52 -10.99 2.66
N ALA A 180 16.42 -11.93 2.39
CA ALA A 180 17.72 -11.62 1.76
C ALA A 180 17.55 -11.04 0.35
N ILE A 181 16.59 -11.55 -0.43
CA ILE A 181 16.26 -11.00 -1.76
C ILE A 181 15.60 -9.63 -1.62
N ALA A 182 14.71 -9.43 -0.66
CA ALA A 182 14.15 -8.10 -0.38
C ALA A 182 15.25 -7.09 -0.02
N ALA A 183 16.27 -7.50 0.75
CA ALA A 183 17.45 -6.68 1.03
C ALA A 183 18.21 -6.32 -0.26
N ALA A 184 18.50 -7.30 -1.11
CA ALA A 184 19.18 -7.08 -2.39
C ALA A 184 18.40 -6.13 -3.32
N LEU A 185 17.07 -6.30 -3.39
CA LEU A 185 16.21 -5.39 -4.13
C LEU A 185 16.18 -3.97 -3.53
N SER A 186 16.25 -3.85 -2.20
CA SER A 186 16.36 -2.54 -1.54
C SER A 186 17.68 -1.85 -1.89
N PHE A 187 18.80 -2.55 -1.81
CA PHE A 187 20.11 -2.01 -2.22
C PHE A 187 20.16 -1.61 -3.70
N GLY A 188 19.63 -2.47 -4.58
CA GLY A 188 19.66 -2.22 -6.02
C GLY A 188 18.60 -1.22 -6.47
N PHE A 189 17.34 -1.60 -6.35
CA PHE A 189 16.23 -0.89 -7.02
C PHE A 189 15.70 0.30 -6.23
N VAL A 190 15.65 0.25 -4.89
CA VAL A 190 15.28 1.43 -4.09
C VAL A 190 16.36 2.50 -4.23
N THR A 191 17.62 2.11 -4.22
CA THR A 191 18.73 3.04 -4.44
C THR A 191 18.71 3.60 -5.87
N ALA A 192 18.50 2.76 -6.90
CA ALA A 192 18.36 3.22 -8.28
C ALA A 192 17.18 4.19 -8.44
N PHE A 193 16.03 3.90 -7.80
CA PHE A 193 14.89 4.80 -7.77
C PHE A 193 15.22 6.13 -7.10
N ALA A 194 15.92 6.11 -5.97
CA ALA A 194 16.33 7.32 -5.25
C ALA A 194 17.34 8.17 -6.04
N LEU A 195 18.24 7.53 -6.78
CA LEU A 195 19.26 8.19 -7.60
C LEU A 195 18.77 8.62 -8.98
N HIS A 196 17.61 8.14 -9.42
CA HIS A 196 17.07 8.43 -10.75
C HIS A 196 16.98 9.94 -11.00
N PRO A 197 17.28 10.46 -12.22
CA PRO A 197 17.29 11.90 -12.53
C PRO A 197 15.99 12.62 -12.17
N THR A 198 14.84 11.93 -12.26
CA THR A 198 13.53 12.47 -11.89
C THR A 198 13.41 12.84 -10.39
N ALA A 199 14.24 12.30 -9.51
CA ALA A 199 14.25 12.65 -8.09
C ALA A 199 14.64 14.11 -7.82
N ARG A 200 15.29 14.78 -8.78
CA ARG A 200 15.66 16.20 -8.70
C ARG A 200 14.48 17.14 -9.00
N VAL A 201 13.44 16.64 -9.65
CA VAL A 201 12.25 17.42 -10.05
C VAL A 201 11.20 17.45 -8.93
N ALA A 202 11.32 16.55 -7.94
CA ALA A 202 10.40 16.53 -6.80
C ALA A 202 10.56 17.81 -5.96
N PRO A 203 9.47 18.38 -5.39
CA PRO A 203 9.54 19.51 -4.47
C PRO A 203 10.55 19.24 -3.35
N GLY A 204 11.34 20.26 -2.96
CA GLY A 204 12.39 20.10 -1.95
C GLY A 204 13.82 20.11 -2.50
N GLY A 205 14.05 20.37 -3.81
CA GLY A 205 15.36 20.71 -4.36
C GLY A 205 15.85 22.08 -3.86
N PRO A 206 17.14 22.43 -4.08
CA PRO A 206 17.74 23.69 -3.64
C PRO A 206 17.01 24.95 -4.12
N ASP A 207 16.19 24.83 -5.19
CA ASP A 207 15.36 25.91 -5.74
C ASP A 207 13.90 25.87 -5.27
N GLY A 208 13.53 24.95 -4.35
CA GLY A 208 12.20 24.83 -3.76
C GLY A 208 11.96 25.94 -2.74
N GLY A 209 11.57 27.10 -3.27
CA GLY A 209 11.45 28.36 -2.56
C GLY A 209 10.48 28.36 -1.37
N SER A 210 10.52 29.47 -0.69
CA SER A 210 9.92 29.93 0.55
C SER A 210 8.40 29.70 0.79
N ASP A 211 7.63 29.15 -0.14
CA ASP A 211 6.17 29.04 -0.09
C ASP A 211 5.65 27.65 0.31
N ARG A 212 6.36 26.99 1.21
CA ARG A 212 5.92 25.68 1.69
C ARG A 212 4.91 25.82 2.82
N ALA A 213 3.76 25.19 2.66
CA ALA A 213 2.73 25.18 3.68
C ALA A 213 3.23 24.55 5.01
N PRO A 214 2.78 25.04 6.18
CA PRO A 214 3.14 24.43 7.46
C PRO A 214 2.62 22.98 7.54
N PHE A 215 3.29 22.12 8.33
CA PHE A 215 2.89 20.71 8.48
C PHE A 215 1.41 20.55 8.88
N ARG A 216 0.92 21.44 9.76
CA ARG A 216 -0.49 21.45 10.19
C ARG A 216 -1.50 21.58 9.04
N ALA A 217 -1.11 22.11 7.88
CA ALA A 217 -1.99 22.19 6.72
C ALA A 217 -2.36 20.80 6.16
N VAL A 218 -1.50 19.78 6.36
CA VAL A 218 -1.79 18.39 6.00
C VAL A 218 -2.82 17.76 6.94
N LEU A 219 -3.00 18.31 8.14
CA LEU A 219 -4.01 17.89 9.11
C LEU A 219 -5.35 18.62 8.93
N SER A 220 -5.58 19.25 7.79
CA SER A 220 -6.88 19.87 7.47
C SER A 220 -8.00 18.83 7.41
N GLY A 221 -9.23 19.21 7.79
CA GLY A 221 -10.38 18.29 7.80
C GLY A 221 -10.58 17.59 6.46
N ARG A 222 -10.33 18.27 5.34
CA ARG A 222 -10.43 17.70 3.98
C ARG A 222 -9.43 16.57 3.71
N ILE A 223 -8.23 16.66 4.27
CA ILE A 223 -7.21 15.59 4.15
C ILE A 223 -7.49 14.51 5.18
N LEU A 224 -7.87 14.85 6.40
CA LEU A 224 -8.19 13.86 7.44
C LEU A 224 -9.34 12.94 7.02
N VAL A 225 -10.34 13.43 6.30
CA VAL A 225 -11.40 12.58 5.71
C VAL A 225 -10.82 11.58 4.71
N LEU A 226 -9.85 11.98 3.87
CA LEU A 226 -9.17 11.05 2.95
C LEU A 226 -8.31 10.03 3.71
N VAL A 227 -7.61 10.46 4.75
CA VAL A 227 -6.81 9.57 5.63
C VAL A 227 -7.72 8.55 6.30
N ALA A 228 -8.86 8.97 6.87
CA ALA A 228 -9.83 8.08 7.48
C ALA A 228 -10.45 7.11 6.47
N ALA A 229 -10.75 7.56 5.24
CA ALA A 229 -11.26 6.69 4.19
C ALA A 229 -10.20 5.67 3.73
N THR A 230 -8.94 6.10 3.59
CA THR A 230 -7.83 5.21 3.24
C THR A 230 -7.54 4.21 4.37
N PHE A 231 -7.68 4.64 5.64
CA PHE A 231 -7.68 3.75 6.80
C PHE A 231 -8.80 2.71 6.68
N GLY A 232 -10.02 3.11 6.33
CA GLY A 232 -11.14 2.21 6.08
C GLY A 232 -10.85 1.18 4.98
N VAL A 233 -10.18 1.58 3.89
CA VAL A 233 -9.74 0.64 2.83
C VAL A 233 -8.67 -0.32 3.35
N GLY A 234 -7.71 0.16 4.14
CA GLY A 234 -6.72 -0.70 4.81
C GLY A 234 -7.39 -1.72 5.73
N ALA A 235 -8.36 -1.27 6.53
CA ALA A 235 -9.17 -2.13 7.40
C ALA A 235 -9.93 -3.19 6.60
N PHE A 236 -10.51 -2.80 5.46
CA PHE A 236 -11.16 -3.72 4.53
C PHE A 236 -10.18 -4.81 4.04
N PHE A 237 -8.97 -4.45 3.61
CA PHE A 237 -7.97 -5.42 3.16
C PHE A 237 -7.54 -6.38 4.28
N GLY A 238 -7.27 -5.87 5.49
CA GLY A 238 -6.89 -6.69 6.64
C GLY A 238 -7.98 -7.67 7.05
N ALA A 239 -9.23 -7.18 7.15
CA ALA A 239 -10.38 -8.00 7.47
C ALA A 239 -10.65 -9.06 6.40
N THR A 240 -10.58 -8.71 5.11
CA THR A 240 -10.83 -9.64 4.01
C THR A 240 -9.80 -10.75 3.97
N LEU A 241 -8.51 -10.44 4.02
CA LEU A 241 -7.45 -11.45 3.98
C LEU A 241 -7.57 -12.43 5.16
N THR A 242 -7.76 -11.90 6.37
CA THR A 242 -7.80 -12.75 7.58
C THR A 242 -9.07 -13.60 7.65
N SER A 243 -10.25 -13.02 7.34
CA SER A 243 -11.50 -13.79 7.32
C SER A 243 -11.52 -14.82 6.20
N LEU A 244 -10.91 -14.53 5.05
CA LEU A 244 -10.77 -15.47 3.95
C LEU A 244 -9.83 -16.63 4.31
N THR A 245 -8.74 -16.34 5.04
CA THR A 245 -7.84 -17.39 5.57
C THR A 245 -8.58 -18.31 6.53
N ALA A 246 -9.36 -17.76 7.47
CA ALA A 246 -10.18 -18.54 8.38
C ALA A 246 -11.25 -19.37 7.64
N PHE A 247 -11.85 -18.81 6.58
CA PHE A 247 -12.79 -19.52 5.73
C PHE A 247 -12.13 -20.71 5.00
N ALA A 248 -10.94 -20.50 4.42
CA ALA A 248 -10.19 -21.53 3.72
C ALA A 248 -9.75 -22.67 4.68
N GLN A 249 -9.29 -22.34 5.88
CA GLN A 249 -8.98 -23.32 6.93
C GLN A 249 -10.21 -24.16 7.31
N ALA A 250 -11.37 -23.53 7.50
CA ALA A 250 -12.60 -24.24 7.81
C ALA A 250 -13.06 -25.20 6.71
N HIS A 251 -12.60 -25.00 5.46
CA HIS A 251 -12.88 -25.85 4.30
C HIS A 251 -11.72 -26.81 3.94
N GLY A 252 -10.67 -26.88 4.79
CA GLY A 252 -9.58 -27.86 4.67
C GLY A 252 -8.52 -27.55 3.61
N ASP A 253 -8.48 -26.32 3.07
CA ASP A 253 -7.49 -25.92 2.06
C ASP A 253 -6.98 -24.49 2.28
N GLU A 254 -6.01 -24.35 3.17
CA GLU A 254 -5.39 -23.04 3.50
C GLU A 254 -4.72 -22.36 2.30
N ALA A 255 -4.23 -23.14 1.32
CA ALA A 255 -3.56 -22.61 0.14
C ALA A 255 -4.52 -21.80 -0.77
N GLN A 256 -5.81 -22.11 -0.73
CA GLN A 256 -6.82 -21.40 -1.53
C GLN A 256 -7.00 -19.94 -1.11
N ALA A 257 -6.76 -19.58 0.16
CA ALA A 257 -6.92 -18.20 0.63
C ALA A 257 -6.11 -17.20 -0.19
N GLY A 258 -4.84 -17.51 -0.46
CA GLY A 258 -3.96 -16.67 -1.27
C GLY A 258 -4.42 -16.52 -2.72
N LEU A 259 -4.90 -17.61 -3.33
CA LEU A 259 -5.41 -17.59 -4.71
C LEU A 259 -6.69 -16.76 -4.82
N LEU A 260 -7.63 -16.95 -3.90
CA LEU A 260 -8.90 -16.21 -3.86
C LEU A 260 -8.67 -14.72 -3.60
N TYR A 261 -7.77 -14.38 -2.68
CA TYR A 261 -7.38 -12.99 -2.43
C TYR A 261 -6.70 -12.36 -3.67
N GLY A 262 -5.88 -13.14 -4.37
CA GLY A 262 -5.27 -12.74 -5.64
C GLY A 262 -6.30 -12.42 -6.73
N LEU A 263 -7.40 -13.16 -6.81
CA LEU A 263 -8.50 -12.86 -7.75
C LEU A 263 -9.14 -11.49 -7.46
N MET A 264 -9.36 -11.16 -6.19
CA MET A 264 -9.80 -9.81 -5.80
C MET A 264 -8.81 -8.75 -6.26
N GLY A 265 -7.50 -8.99 -6.05
CA GLY A 265 -6.42 -8.10 -6.49
C GLY A 265 -6.39 -7.89 -8.00
N ILE A 266 -6.58 -8.94 -8.80
CA ILE A 266 -6.68 -8.84 -10.26
C ILE A 266 -7.89 -7.98 -10.67
N GLY A 267 -9.07 -8.24 -10.10
CA GLY A 267 -10.27 -7.44 -10.34
C GLY A 267 -10.07 -5.97 -10.02
N SER A 268 -9.40 -5.71 -8.90
CA SER A 268 -9.04 -4.36 -8.43
C SER A 268 -8.09 -3.66 -9.40
N ALA A 269 -6.99 -4.29 -9.80
CA ALA A 269 -6.01 -3.74 -10.72
C ALA A 269 -6.62 -3.46 -12.11
N VAL A 270 -7.42 -4.39 -12.63
CA VAL A 270 -8.08 -4.24 -13.94
C VAL A 270 -9.02 -3.03 -13.93
N LEU A 271 -9.87 -2.89 -12.90
CA LEU A 271 -10.81 -1.77 -12.87
C LEU A 271 -10.17 -0.46 -12.40
N ALA A 272 -9.09 -0.49 -11.60
CA ALA A 272 -8.27 0.67 -11.34
C ALA A 272 -7.73 1.29 -12.65
N LEU A 273 -7.26 0.45 -13.59
CA LEU A 273 -6.90 0.89 -14.94
C LEU A 273 -8.14 1.28 -15.75
N GLY A 274 -9.25 0.58 -15.60
CA GLY A 274 -10.53 0.88 -16.25
C GLY A 274 -11.10 2.27 -15.91
N VAL A 275 -10.68 2.85 -14.79
CA VAL A 275 -11.02 4.26 -14.44
C VAL A 275 -10.59 5.23 -15.55
N LEU A 276 -9.57 4.89 -16.35
CA LEU A 276 -9.09 5.68 -17.48
C LEU A 276 -10.17 5.86 -18.57
N LEU A 277 -11.08 4.92 -18.69
CA LEU A 277 -12.16 4.92 -19.68
C LEU A 277 -13.39 5.70 -19.22
N LEU A 278 -13.42 6.10 -17.94
CA LEU A 278 -14.56 6.83 -17.39
C LEU A 278 -14.65 8.25 -17.97
N PRO A 279 -15.86 8.71 -18.31
CA PRO A 279 -16.06 10.04 -18.87
C PRO A 279 -15.66 11.12 -17.87
N ARG A 280 -15.10 12.23 -18.36
CA ARG A 280 -14.67 13.38 -17.55
C ARG A 280 -15.79 13.99 -16.70
N ARG A 281 -17.05 13.83 -17.10
CA ARG A 281 -18.25 14.28 -16.36
C ARG A 281 -18.46 13.52 -15.06
N PHE A 282 -17.86 12.32 -14.91
CA PHE A 282 -17.94 11.54 -13.69
C PHE A 282 -16.91 12.06 -12.66
N ALA A 283 -17.32 13.08 -11.88
CA ALA A 283 -16.46 13.74 -10.92
C ALA A 283 -15.96 12.80 -9.81
N LEU A 284 -14.75 13.04 -9.29
CA LEU A 284 -14.11 12.19 -8.26
C LEU A 284 -15.01 11.94 -7.04
N ARG A 285 -15.77 12.95 -6.59
CA ARG A 285 -16.72 12.79 -5.47
C ARG A 285 -17.78 11.71 -5.75
N HIS A 286 -18.33 11.66 -6.95
CA HIS A 286 -19.32 10.66 -7.33
C HIS A 286 -18.68 9.30 -7.58
N ARG A 287 -17.45 9.25 -8.10
CA ARG A 287 -16.68 7.99 -8.23
C ARG A 287 -16.46 7.34 -6.87
N TRP A 288 -16.05 8.13 -5.87
CA TRP A 288 -15.91 7.62 -4.51
C TRP A 288 -17.19 6.97 -4.01
N LEU A 289 -18.34 7.67 -4.07
CA LEU A 289 -19.62 7.11 -3.62
C LEU A 289 -20.02 5.84 -4.38
N VAL A 290 -19.96 5.87 -5.70
CA VAL A 290 -20.40 4.72 -6.52
C VAL A 290 -19.53 3.48 -6.27
N PHE A 291 -18.21 3.63 -6.30
CA PHE A 291 -17.33 2.47 -6.15
C PHE A 291 -17.27 1.97 -4.71
N SER A 292 -17.35 2.84 -3.71
CA SER A 292 -17.47 2.40 -2.31
C SER A 292 -18.84 1.78 -2.01
N ALA A 293 -19.91 2.18 -2.67
CA ALA A 293 -21.21 1.52 -2.58
C ALA A 293 -21.16 0.10 -3.18
N VAL A 294 -20.53 -0.06 -4.34
CA VAL A 294 -20.28 -1.40 -4.94
C VAL A 294 -19.45 -2.26 -3.98
N LEU A 295 -18.39 -1.69 -3.40
CA LEU A 295 -17.54 -2.37 -2.43
C LEU A 295 -18.34 -2.82 -1.20
N ALA A 296 -19.16 -1.93 -0.62
CA ALA A 296 -19.96 -2.23 0.56
C ALA A 296 -21.03 -3.30 0.27
N ALA A 297 -21.74 -3.19 -0.85
CA ALA A 297 -22.73 -4.19 -1.26
C ALA A 297 -22.09 -5.57 -1.50
N ALA A 298 -20.94 -5.62 -2.18
CA ALA A 298 -20.20 -6.86 -2.39
C ALA A 298 -19.66 -7.47 -1.09
N ALA A 299 -19.20 -6.65 -0.15
CA ALA A 299 -18.73 -7.10 1.15
C ALA A 299 -19.88 -7.69 2.02
N VAL A 300 -21.11 -7.16 1.90
CA VAL A 300 -22.30 -7.76 2.52
C VAL A 300 -22.61 -9.12 1.87
N GLY A 301 -22.53 -9.21 0.53
CA GLY A 301 -22.69 -10.49 -0.17
C GLY A 301 -21.63 -11.52 0.23
N TYR A 302 -20.37 -11.09 0.40
CA TYR A 302 -19.29 -11.93 0.93
C TYR A 302 -19.59 -12.44 2.34
N ALA A 303 -20.07 -11.58 3.24
CA ALA A 303 -20.38 -11.93 4.62
C ALA A 303 -21.48 -13.02 4.74
N THR A 304 -22.37 -13.09 3.74
CA THR A 304 -23.47 -14.06 3.71
C THR A 304 -23.21 -15.26 2.80
N ALA A 305 -22.03 -15.30 2.17
CA ALA A 305 -21.71 -16.35 1.21
C ALA A 305 -21.44 -17.69 1.90
N ALA A 306 -22.09 -18.74 1.43
CA ALA A 306 -21.85 -20.11 1.84
C ALA A 306 -21.16 -20.88 0.70
N GLY A 307 -19.95 -21.38 0.98
CA GLY A 307 -19.13 -22.15 0.04
C GLY A 307 -18.26 -21.33 -0.90
N LEU A 308 -17.33 -22.00 -1.57
CA LEU A 308 -16.27 -21.40 -2.38
C LEU A 308 -16.77 -20.58 -3.59
N GLY A 309 -17.79 -21.10 -4.29
CA GLY A 309 -18.32 -20.42 -5.51
C GLY A 309 -18.83 -19.01 -5.22
N PRO A 310 -19.82 -18.83 -4.32
CA PRO A 310 -20.29 -17.50 -3.92
C PRO A 310 -19.19 -16.59 -3.38
N VAL A 311 -18.29 -17.10 -2.52
CA VAL A 311 -17.17 -16.33 -1.99
C VAL A 311 -16.30 -15.79 -3.13
N THR A 312 -15.94 -16.62 -4.11
CA THR A 312 -15.15 -16.23 -5.28
C THR A 312 -15.82 -15.09 -6.07
N VAL A 313 -17.13 -15.21 -6.31
CA VAL A 313 -17.89 -14.20 -7.07
C VAL A 313 -17.85 -12.86 -6.32
N TRP A 314 -18.14 -12.87 -5.00
CA TRP A 314 -18.14 -11.64 -4.23
C TRP A 314 -16.76 -11.01 -4.08
N LEU A 315 -15.68 -11.81 -3.98
CA LEU A 315 -14.31 -11.30 -4.00
C LEU A 315 -13.98 -10.57 -5.29
N LEU A 316 -14.38 -11.11 -6.46
CA LEU A 316 -14.21 -10.42 -7.74
C LEU A 316 -14.96 -9.08 -7.76
N VAL A 317 -16.22 -9.05 -7.29
CA VAL A 317 -17.00 -7.80 -7.24
C VAL A 317 -16.40 -6.81 -6.23
N MET A 318 -15.90 -7.28 -5.07
CA MET A 318 -15.16 -6.44 -4.11
C MET A 318 -13.93 -5.82 -4.76
N GLY A 319 -13.19 -6.58 -5.59
CA GLY A 319 -12.09 -6.06 -6.39
C GLY A 319 -12.51 -4.91 -7.30
N LEU A 320 -13.63 -5.05 -8.01
CA LEU A 320 -14.17 -3.99 -8.87
C LEU A 320 -14.54 -2.71 -8.11
N GLY A 321 -14.84 -2.80 -6.82
CA GLY A 321 -15.12 -1.65 -5.97
C GLY A 321 -13.86 -0.99 -5.40
N VAL A 322 -12.91 -1.78 -4.87
CA VAL A 322 -11.80 -1.26 -4.08
C VAL A 322 -10.74 -0.54 -4.92
N GLY A 323 -10.38 -1.07 -6.09
CA GLY A 323 -9.37 -0.45 -6.97
C GLY A 323 -9.73 0.97 -7.38
N PRO A 324 -10.89 1.22 -8.03
CA PRO A 324 -11.33 2.57 -8.37
C PRO A 324 -11.50 3.50 -7.16
N THR A 325 -11.88 2.95 -5.99
CA THR A 325 -11.96 3.74 -4.75
C THR A 325 -10.59 4.25 -4.36
N LEU A 326 -9.55 3.40 -4.34
CA LEU A 326 -8.18 3.82 -4.07
C LEU A 326 -7.66 4.85 -5.06
N VAL A 327 -7.86 4.62 -6.37
CA VAL A 327 -7.51 5.60 -7.41
C VAL A 327 -8.14 6.96 -7.11
N THR A 328 -9.41 6.96 -6.72
CA THR A 328 -10.14 8.20 -6.42
C THR A 328 -9.60 8.90 -5.18
N LEU A 329 -9.34 8.15 -4.09
CA LEU A 329 -8.80 8.71 -2.84
C LEU A 329 -7.41 9.33 -3.06
N PHE A 330 -6.50 8.63 -3.76
CA PHE A 330 -5.18 9.16 -4.06
C PHE A 330 -5.21 10.31 -5.07
N SER A 331 -6.15 10.33 -6.02
CA SER A 331 -6.35 11.46 -6.92
C SER A 331 -6.81 12.71 -6.16
N LEU A 332 -7.80 12.57 -5.27
CA LEU A 332 -8.26 13.65 -4.39
C LEU A 332 -7.15 14.13 -3.44
N ALA A 333 -6.33 13.21 -2.93
CA ALA A 333 -5.18 13.58 -2.11
C ALA A 333 -4.16 14.42 -2.90
N GLY A 334 -3.91 14.07 -4.16
CA GLY A 334 -3.06 14.85 -5.06
C GLY A 334 -3.60 16.25 -5.34
N GLU A 335 -4.92 16.40 -5.55
CA GLU A 335 -5.58 17.68 -5.78
C GLU A 335 -5.59 18.56 -4.52
N ARG A 336 -5.69 17.96 -3.32
CA ARG A 336 -5.83 18.66 -2.03
C ARG A 336 -4.53 18.81 -1.27
N ALA A 337 -3.43 18.23 -1.75
CA ALA A 337 -2.13 18.34 -1.10
C ALA A 337 -1.70 19.81 -0.98
N PRO A 338 -1.35 20.29 0.23
CA PRO A 338 -0.88 21.68 0.39
C PRO A 338 0.42 21.89 -0.40
N ALA A 339 0.69 23.15 -0.76
CA ALA A 339 1.88 23.54 -1.50
C ALA A 339 3.15 22.96 -0.83
N GLY A 340 3.98 22.25 -1.59
CA GLY A 340 5.20 21.64 -1.11
C GLY A 340 5.03 20.49 -0.10
N ARG A 341 3.81 19.88 0.01
CA ARG A 341 3.47 18.81 0.95
C ARG A 341 2.96 17.52 0.30
N ALA A 342 3.21 17.35 -0.98
CA ALA A 342 2.70 16.19 -1.72
C ALA A 342 3.22 14.85 -1.16
N ALA A 343 4.52 14.75 -0.85
CA ALA A 343 5.08 13.52 -0.30
C ALA A 343 4.51 13.23 1.10
N THR A 344 4.44 14.25 1.97
CA THR A 344 3.82 14.11 3.30
C THR A 344 2.37 13.61 3.20
N THR A 345 1.58 14.18 2.28
CA THR A 345 0.18 13.77 2.09
C THR A 345 0.07 12.33 1.61
N MET A 346 0.86 11.93 0.61
CA MET A 346 0.83 10.57 0.07
C MET A 346 1.31 9.53 1.07
N THR A 347 2.36 9.83 1.84
CA THR A 347 2.85 8.91 2.89
C THR A 347 1.87 8.79 4.04
N LEU A 348 1.17 9.86 4.42
CA LEU A 348 0.15 9.81 5.46
C LEU A 348 -0.99 8.86 5.08
N LEU A 349 -1.49 8.94 3.84
CA LEU A 349 -2.50 8.00 3.35
C LEU A 349 -1.97 6.56 3.32
N GLY A 350 -0.77 6.35 2.78
CA GLY A 350 -0.15 5.01 2.74
C GLY A 350 0.07 4.41 4.12
N SER A 351 0.53 5.22 5.09
CA SER A 351 0.71 4.78 6.48
C SER A 351 -0.62 4.43 7.14
N ALA A 352 -1.68 5.22 6.89
CA ALA A 352 -3.01 4.94 7.39
C ALA A 352 -3.55 3.60 6.86
N LEU A 353 -3.36 3.34 5.56
CA LEU A 353 -3.74 2.08 4.93
C LEU A 353 -3.02 0.89 5.57
N THR A 354 -1.69 0.95 5.68
CA THR A 354 -0.87 -0.14 6.21
C THR A 354 -1.15 -0.41 7.68
N LEU A 355 -1.29 0.65 8.49
CA LEU A 355 -1.62 0.52 9.91
C LEU A 355 -3.00 -0.13 10.10
N ALA A 356 -4.00 0.33 9.36
CA ALA A 356 -5.35 -0.21 9.44
C ALA A 356 -5.39 -1.68 9.03
N GLN A 357 -4.69 -2.05 7.96
CA GLN A 357 -4.58 -3.43 7.51
C GLN A 357 -4.01 -4.34 8.61
N ALA A 358 -2.90 -3.92 9.25
CA ALA A 358 -2.28 -4.70 10.31
C ALA A 358 -3.16 -4.82 11.55
N LEU A 359 -3.75 -3.73 12.03
CA LEU A 359 -4.62 -3.71 13.21
C LEU A 359 -5.88 -4.55 12.98
N THR A 360 -6.51 -4.38 11.82
CA THR A 360 -7.76 -5.06 11.52
C THR A 360 -7.54 -6.55 11.25
N ALA A 361 -6.39 -6.95 10.67
CA ALA A 361 -6.04 -8.35 10.56
C ALA A 361 -5.96 -9.03 11.95
N ALA A 362 -5.30 -8.38 12.92
CA ALA A 362 -5.21 -8.90 14.28
C ALA A 362 -6.61 -8.99 14.96
N VAL A 363 -7.43 -7.93 14.83
CA VAL A 363 -8.79 -7.91 15.37
C VAL A 363 -9.67 -8.98 14.72
N THR A 364 -9.57 -9.14 13.40
CA THR A 364 -10.36 -10.16 12.66
C THR A 364 -9.96 -11.57 13.06
N GLY A 365 -8.66 -11.84 13.25
CA GLY A 365 -8.19 -13.13 13.73
C GLY A 365 -8.74 -13.46 15.12
N TRP A 366 -8.68 -12.50 16.06
CA TRP A 366 -9.27 -12.66 17.38
C TRP A 366 -10.79 -12.91 17.32
N ILE A 367 -11.52 -12.16 16.49
CA ILE A 367 -12.97 -12.33 16.32
C ILE A 367 -13.29 -13.71 15.72
N ALA A 368 -12.49 -14.19 14.75
CA ALA A 368 -12.67 -15.51 14.17
C ALA A 368 -12.56 -16.63 15.22
N GLU A 369 -11.61 -16.52 16.14
CA GLU A 369 -11.44 -17.48 17.24
C GLU A 369 -12.52 -17.36 18.33
N ALA A 370 -12.88 -16.13 18.74
CA ALA A 370 -13.77 -15.89 19.85
C ALA A 370 -15.26 -15.96 19.48
N MET A 371 -15.63 -15.50 18.28
CA MET A 371 -17.03 -15.32 17.84
C MET A 371 -17.38 -16.14 16.59
N GLY A 372 -16.40 -16.81 16.01
CA GLY A 372 -16.55 -17.70 14.85
C GLY A 372 -16.42 -17.01 13.49
N LEU A 373 -16.41 -17.84 12.45
CA LEU A 373 -16.15 -17.46 11.07
C LEU A 373 -17.12 -16.41 10.53
N ALA A 374 -18.43 -16.56 10.78
CA ALA A 374 -19.45 -15.63 10.27
C ALA A 374 -19.23 -14.19 10.78
N ALA A 375 -18.85 -14.04 12.04
CA ALA A 375 -18.53 -12.74 12.62
C ALA A 375 -17.28 -12.13 11.94
N ALA A 376 -16.23 -12.91 11.72
CA ALA A 376 -15.03 -12.47 11.02
C ALA A 376 -15.32 -12.05 9.57
N MET A 377 -16.16 -12.81 8.83
CA MET A 377 -16.54 -12.50 7.45
C MET A 377 -17.43 -11.25 7.34
N SER A 378 -18.02 -10.76 8.41
CA SER A 378 -18.80 -9.52 8.41
C SER A 378 -17.93 -8.24 8.48
N LEU A 379 -16.70 -8.33 8.97
CA LEU A 379 -15.84 -7.17 9.20
C LEU A 379 -15.44 -6.40 7.91
N PRO A 380 -15.23 -7.04 6.76
CA PRO A 380 -15.02 -6.33 5.50
C PRO A 380 -16.19 -5.40 5.14
N ALA A 381 -17.43 -5.82 5.43
CA ALA A 381 -18.62 -4.99 5.18
C ALA A 381 -18.67 -3.76 6.10
N VAL A 382 -18.28 -3.90 7.37
CA VAL A 382 -18.17 -2.77 8.31
C VAL A 382 -17.13 -1.76 7.82
N ALA A 383 -15.96 -2.22 7.40
CA ALA A 383 -14.91 -1.36 6.88
C ALA A 383 -15.33 -0.66 5.59
N ALA A 384 -15.97 -1.37 4.65
CA ALA A 384 -16.48 -0.80 3.41
C ALA A 384 -17.60 0.23 3.65
N ALA A 385 -18.49 -0.02 4.62
CA ALA A 385 -19.53 0.93 5.02
C ALA A 385 -18.93 2.24 5.58
N LEU A 386 -17.83 2.16 6.35
CA LEU A 386 -17.09 3.32 6.81
C LEU A 386 -16.56 4.17 5.63
N VAL A 387 -15.96 3.51 4.62
CA VAL A 387 -15.44 4.19 3.42
C VAL A 387 -16.57 4.91 2.66
N LEU A 388 -17.73 4.25 2.54
CA LEU A 388 -18.92 4.83 1.89
C LEU A 388 -19.47 6.03 2.68
N ALA A 389 -19.60 5.90 3.99
CA ALA A 389 -20.08 6.98 4.86
C ALA A 389 -19.19 8.23 4.78
N LEU A 390 -17.87 8.04 4.79
CA LEU A 390 -16.89 9.13 4.62
C LEU A 390 -16.98 9.75 3.22
N GLY A 391 -17.34 8.98 2.20
CA GLY A 391 -17.67 9.49 0.87
C GLY A 391 -18.86 10.44 0.89
N GLY A 392 -19.91 10.11 1.66
CA GLY A 392 -21.05 11.00 1.89
C GLY A 392 -20.66 12.32 2.54
N VAL A 393 -19.83 12.29 3.59
CA VAL A 393 -19.30 13.50 4.24
C VAL A 393 -18.45 14.36 3.29
N ASN A 394 -17.74 13.74 2.35
CA ASN A 394 -16.92 14.47 1.38
C ASN A 394 -17.75 15.22 0.32
N VAL A 395 -18.99 14.84 0.11
CA VAL A 395 -19.91 15.46 -0.89
C VAL A 395 -20.72 16.60 -0.27
N ALA A 396 -21.06 16.46 1.01
CA ALA A 396 -21.71 17.53 1.79
C ALA A 396 -20.74 18.69 2.06
#